data_ab767237ee47964d2fd22bb532755656
#
_entry.id   ab767237ee47964d2fd22bb532755656
#
_cell.length_a   1.000
_cell.length_b   1.000
_cell.length_c   1.000
_cell.angle_alpha   90.00
_cell.angle_beta   90.00
_cell.angle_gamma   90.00
#
_symmetry.space_group_name_H-M   'P 1'
#
loop_
_entity.id
_entity.type
_entity.pdbx_description
1 polymer ?
#
loop_
_entity_poly.entity_id
_entity_poly.type
_entity_poly.pdbx_seq_one_letter_code
_entity_poly.pdbx_strand_id
1 'polypeptide(L)'
;MTLIKGATVDGTTLKIRLNNDSILTFEDCWLRDHCRCPECYHSSTNQRAHHILDIPEVIIQSVNTNDSNVEVKWNDGHKSTYNVNFLERYGYENWKQSKWPPVLWCGDAVATKIARISAKEFVNNIEGEKKVFQSLLDYGIAVIDQVEPTMEATEVICQGLGGVQHTMFGGMWKVSTNPDYADTAYTNIILKQHTDNSYFTEPAGLQIFHCTEHTNGTGGENVFTDGFYAAMKLKEEHPEDFEFLTKFEIEAQYIGDGHFQKHSAPVIQLDAFNNIKHIRFNSYDRSPMTFKNSQECRTYYRALRNLARYFEDPKNQWQIKLRPGILLAFDNFRVLHGRTAFTGKRILCGSYVSRSDWLDKARTLGLL
;
A
#
# COMPACT_ATOMS: atom_id res chain seq x y z
N MET A 1 -9.35 28.21 -11.89
CA MET A 1 -7.90 28.47 -11.91
C MET A 1 -7.57 29.27 -10.66
N THR A 2 -6.67 28.81 -9.87
CA THR A 2 -6.24 29.48 -8.64
C THR A 2 -5.30 30.63 -9.01
N LEU A 3 -5.58 31.84 -8.50
CA LEU A 3 -4.80 33.03 -8.75
C LEU A 3 -4.37 33.67 -7.43
N ILE A 4 -3.23 34.34 -7.43
CA ILE A 4 -2.69 35.08 -6.30
C ILE A 4 -3.27 36.48 -6.27
N LYS A 5 -3.86 36.89 -5.17
CA LYS A 5 -4.35 38.25 -4.92
C LYS A 5 -3.32 39.15 -4.24
N GLY A 6 -2.37 38.55 -3.57
CA GLY A 6 -1.29 39.27 -2.88
C GLY A 6 -0.56 38.39 -1.87
N ALA A 7 0.57 38.91 -1.39
CA ALA A 7 1.37 38.26 -0.37
C ALA A 7 1.87 39.27 0.67
N THR A 8 2.01 38.83 1.91
CA THR A 8 2.55 39.63 3.03
C THR A 8 3.57 38.80 3.80
N VAL A 9 4.61 39.46 4.28
CA VAL A 9 5.64 38.87 5.15
C VAL A 9 5.36 39.29 6.60
N ASP A 10 5.36 38.32 7.49
CA ASP A 10 5.17 38.52 8.92
C ASP A 10 6.28 37.75 9.66
N GLY A 11 7.37 38.45 10.03
CA GLY A 11 8.57 37.84 10.56
C GLY A 11 9.24 36.92 9.54
N THR A 12 9.33 35.63 9.86
CA THR A 12 9.88 34.58 8.99
C THR A 12 8.83 33.96 8.03
N THR A 13 7.57 34.33 8.20
CA THR A 13 6.42 33.69 7.55
C THR A 13 5.94 34.49 6.34
N LEU A 14 5.79 33.84 5.20
CA LEU A 14 5.12 34.37 4.01
C LEU A 14 3.66 33.88 3.98
N LYS A 15 2.71 34.83 3.93
CA LYS A 15 1.28 34.56 3.77
C LYS A 15 0.83 35.00 2.38
N ILE A 16 0.23 34.09 1.63
CA ILE A 16 -0.20 34.30 0.23
C ILE A 16 -1.72 34.16 0.18
N ARG A 17 -2.42 35.23 -0.22
CA ARG A 17 -3.86 35.23 -0.40
C ARG A 17 -4.24 34.83 -1.82
N LEU A 18 -5.13 33.89 -1.95
CA LEU A 18 -5.65 33.39 -3.24
C LEU A 18 -6.98 34.05 -3.59
N ASN A 19 -7.44 33.85 -4.84
CA ASN A 19 -8.69 34.40 -5.36
C ASN A 19 -9.96 33.82 -4.74
N ASN A 20 -9.88 32.67 -4.07
CA ASN A 20 -10.94 32.04 -3.27
C ASN A 20 -10.92 32.47 -1.80
N ASP A 21 -10.13 33.50 -1.45
CA ASP A 21 -9.89 34.05 -0.13
C ASP A 21 -9.16 33.10 0.85
N SER A 22 -8.71 31.92 0.42
CA SER A 22 -7.81 31.09 1.22
C SER A 22 -6.42 31.73 1.33
N ILE A 23 -5.71 31.40 2.41
CA ILE A 23 -4.36 31.86 2.69
C ILE A 23 -3.45 30.66 2.77
N LEU A 24 -2.41 30.65 1.95
CA LEU A 24 -1.31 29.70 2.07
C LEU A 24 -0.22 30.32 2.93
N THR A 25 0.40 29.50 3.78
CA THR A 25 1.42 29.94 4.73
C THR A 25 2.70 29.13 4.55
N PHE A 26 3.85 29.80 4.50
CA PHE A 26 5.16 29.17 4.36
C PHE A 26 6.21 29.88 5.20
N GLU A 27 7.13 29.11 5.79
CA GLU A 27 8.31 29.64 6.44
C GLU A 27 9.42 29.96 5.42
N ASP A 28 10.24 30.97 5.71
CA ASP A 28 11.35 31.39 4.87
C ASP A 28 12.33 30.22 4.62
N CYS A 29 12.70 29.47 5.64
CA CYS A 29 13.58 28.31 5.53
C CYS A 29 13.02 27.25 4.55
N TRP A 30 11.70 26.99 4.59
CA TRP A 30 11.08 26.08 3.64
C TRP A 30 11.14 26.60 2.22
N LEU A 31 10.79 27.87 2.03
CA LEU A 31 10.85 28.51 0.72
C LEU A 31 12.28 28.48 0.16
N ARG A 32 13.29 28.84 0.96
CA ARG A 32 14.67 28.85 0.51
C ARG A 32 15.18 27.47 0.09
N ASP A 33 14.87 26.43 0.88
CA ASP A 33 15.20 25.03 0.56
C ASP A 33 14.49 24.54 -0.72
N HIS A 34 13.29 25.05 -1.01
CA HIS A 34 12.50 24.64 -2.17
C HIS A 34 12.64 25.58 -3.38
N CYS A 35 13.66 26.40 -3.43
CA CYS A 35 13.96 27.21 -4.61
C CYS A 35 14.14 26.34 -5.84
N ARG A 36 13.50 26.75 -6.95
CA ARG A 36 13.51 26.01 -8.24
C ARG A 36 14.38 26.67 -9.31
N CYS A 37 15.22 27.64 -8.95
CA CYS A 37 16.16 28.22 -9.92
C CYS A 37 17.23 27.18 -10.33
N PRO A 38 17.92 27.37 -11.47
CA PRO A 38 18.94 26.43 -11.96
C PRO A 38 20.12 26.19 -11.02
N GLU A 39 20.42 27.16 -10.14
CA GLU A 39 21.49 27.02 -9.14
C GLU A 39 21.09 26.15 -7.96
N CYS A 40 19.79 26.09 -7.62
CA CYS A 40 19.27 25.36 -6.46
C CYS A 40 18.62 24.03 -6.81
N TYR A 41 18.28 23.79 -8.07
CA TYR A 41 17.52 22.62 -8.49
C TYR A 41 17.88 22.13 -9.88
N HIS A 42 18.24 20.86 -9.98
CA HIS A 42 18.51 20.17 -11.24
C HIS A 42 17.20 19.64 -11.86
N SER A 43 16.65 20.36 -12.83
CA SER A 43 15.38 19.98 -13.48
C SER A 43 15.44 18.63 -14.23
N SER A 44 16.62 18.25 -14.74
CA SER A 44 16.82 16.98 -15.46
C SER A 44 16.75 15.74 -14.56
N THR A 45 17.15 15.88 -13.29
CA THR A 45 17.13 14.78 -12.31
C THR A 45 16.03 14.93 -11.26
N ASN A 46 15.34 16.07 -11.25
CA ASN A 46 14.37 16.45 -10.21
C ASN A 46 14.95 16.43 -8.79
N GLN A 47 16.22 16.83 -8.65
CA GLN A 47 16.95 16.83 -7.38
C GLN A 47 17.41 18.23 -6.98
N ARG A 48 17.55 18.47 -5.67
CA ARG A 48 18.21 19.68 -5.15
C ARG A 48 19.67 19.68 -5.51
N ALA A 49 20.23 20.87 -5.80
CA ALA A 49 21.65 21.06 -6.11
C ALA A 49 22.52 21.17 -4.84
N HIS A 50 21.92 21.46 -3.69
CA HIS A 50 22.61 21.73 -2.44
C HIS A 50 22.33 20.69 -1.37
N HIS A 51 23.32 20.41 -0.54
CA HIS A 51 23.13 19.69 0.71
C HIS A 51 22.42 20.61 1.73
N ILE A 52 21.72 20.02 2.70
CA ILE A 52 20.96 20.82 3.68
C ILE A 52 21.83 21.79 4.49
N LEU A 53 23.10 21.46 4.73
CA LEU A 53 24.05 22.32 5.42
C LEU A 53 24.58 23.48 4.58
N ASP A 54 24.42 23.41 3.26
CA ASP A 54 24.86 24.46 2.33
C ASP A 54 23.76 25.50 2.06
N ILE A 55 22.56 25.29 2.59
CA ILE A 55 21.45 26.22 2.47
C ILE A 55 21.66 27.34 3.51
N PRO A 56 21.85 28.59 3.07
CA PRO A 56 22.12 29.68 4.02
C PRO A 56 20.86 29.99 4.85
N GLU A 57 21.07 30.37 6.10
CA GLU A 57 20.03 30.99 6.91
C GLU A 57 19.79 32.40 6.39
N VAL A 58 18.69 32.60 5.71
CA VAL A 58 18.33 33.88 5.08
C VAL A 58 16.93 34.31 5.51
N ILE A 59 16.69 35.62 5.38
CA ILE A 59 15.37 36.21 5.61
C ILE A 59 14.81 36.80 4.31
N ILE A 60 13.50 36.83 4.21
CA ILE A 60 12.80 37.45 3.10
C ILE A 60 13.01 38.97 3.15
N GLN A 61 13.70 39.51 2.13
CA GLN A 61 13.94 40.95 1.98
C GLN A 61 12.74 41.66 1.36
N SER A 62 12.16 41.06 0.29
CA SER A 62 10.97 41.58 -0.38
C SER A 62 10.25 40.49 -1.15
N VAL A 63 8.95 40.70 -1.38
CA VAL A 63 8.08 39.81 -2.13
C VAL A 63 7.33 40.60 -3.21
N ASN A 64 7.33 40.07 -4.43
CA ASN A 64 6.47 40.53 -5.52
C ASN A 64 5.56 39.38 -5.97
N THR A 65 4.35 39.73 -6.38
CA THR A 65 3.38 38.72 -6.88
C THR A 65 2.78 39.16 -8.19
N ASN A 66 2.52 38.18 -9.05
CA ASN A 66 1.56 38.28 -10.14
C ASN A 66 0.50 37.18 -9.98
N ASP A 67 -0.43 37.07 -10.92
CA ASP A 67 -1.54 36.11 -10.83
C ASP A 67 -1.12 34.67 -10.60
N SER A 68 0.07 34.28 -11.06
CA SER A 68 0.52 32.88 -11.07
C SER A 68 1.77 32.59 -10.25
N ASN A 69 2.53 33.60 -9.87
CA ASN A 69 3.84 33.40 -9.23
C ASN A 69 4.06 34.36 -8.06
N VAL A 70 4.83 33.86 -7.10
CA VAL A 70 5.44 34.66 -6.02
C VAL A 70 6.94 34.71 -6.26
N GLU A 71 7.50 35.90 -6.35
CA GLU A 71 8.94 36.17 -6.40
C GLU A 71 9.41 36.62 -5.03
N VAL A 72 10.39 35.94 -4.48
CA VAL A 72 11.03 36.25 -3.20
C VAL A 72 12.46 36.71 -3.45
N LYS A 73 12.81 37.88 -2.95
CA LYS A 73 14.20 38.34 -2.87
C LYS A 73 14.71 38.13 -1.45
N TRP A 74 15.86 37.48 -1.35
CA TRP A 74 16.49 37.13 -0.10
C TRP A 74 17.55 38.21 0.28
N ASN A 75 17.87 38.30 1.58
CA ASN A 75 18.86 39.28 2.07
C ASN A 75 20.30 39.00 1.60
N ASP A 76 20.59 37.76 1.14
CA ASP A 76 21.86 37.39 0.49
C ASP A 76 21.92 37.77 -0.99
N GLY A 77 20.86 38.36 -1.53
CA GLY A 77 20.73 38.75 -2.93
C GLY A 77 20.15 37.69 -3.84
N HIS A 78 19.97 36.46 -3.36
CA HIS A 78 19.34 35.38 -4.13
C HIS A 78 17.87 35.70 -4.45
N LYS A 79 17.35 35.14 -5.55
CA LYS A 79 15.94 35.29 -5.95
C LYS A 79 15.32 33.92 -6.20
N SER A 80 14.13 33.73 -5.66
CA SER A 80 13.34 32.51 -5.86
C SER A 80 11.98 32.85 -6.44
N THR A 81 11.51 32.04 -7.39
CA THR A 81 10.17 32.16 -7.98
C THR A 81 9.41 30.87 -7.75
N TYR A 82 8.19 31.00 -7.21
CA TYR A 82 7.30 29.87 -6.92
C TYR A 82 5.99 30.02 -7.67
N ASN A 83 5.62 29.01 -8.45
CA ASN A 83 4.32 28.96 -9.10
C ASN A 83 3.21 28.65 -8.11
N VAL A 84 2.03 29.24 -8.29
CA VAL A 84 0.87 29.08 -7.39
C VAL A 84 0.46 27.61 -7.24
N ASN A 85 0.49 26.81 -8.30
CA ASN A 85 0.14 25.40 -8.24
C ASN A 85 1.11 24.59 -7.35
N PHE A 86 2.41 24.97 -7.39
CA PHE A 86 3.41 24.36 -6.51
C PHE A 86 3.12 24.73 -5.05
N LEU A 87 2.87 26.01 -4.77
CA LEU A 87 2.58 26.49 -3.41
C LEU A 87 1.27 25.88 -2.88
N GLU A 88 0.21 25.86 -3.69
CA GLU A 88 -1.06 25.26 -3.31
C GLU A 88 -0.91 23.79 -2.93
N ARG A 89 -0.09 23.04 -3.65
CA ARG A 89 0.17 21.63 -3.37
C ARG A 89 0.85 21.37 -2.03
N TYR A 90 1.69 22.30 -1.55
CA TYR A 90 2.55 22.10 -0.39
C TYR A 90 2.21 23.03 0.80
N GLY A 91 1.10 23.76 0.76
CA GLY A 91 0.62 24.58 1.88
C GLY A 91 0.29 23.74 3.12
N TYR A 92 0.38 24.35 4.29
CA TYR A 92 0.12 23.67 5.57
C TYR A 92 -1.30 23.10 5.68
N GLU A 93 -2.23 23.68 4.95
CA GLU A 93 -3.63 23.25 4.88
C GLU A 93 -3.77 21.83 4.29
N ASN A 94 -2.81 21.41 3.48
CA ASN A 94 -2.78 20.09 2.86
C ASN A 94 -2.08 19.02 3.73
N TRP A 95 -1.53 19.40 4.87
CA TRP A 95 -0.81 18.51 5.78
C TRP A 95 -1.61 17.27 6.19
N LYS A 96 -2.91 17.42 6.46
CA LYS A 96 -3.78 16.34 6.98
C LYS A 96 -4.55 15.59 5.90
N GLN A 97 -4.40 15.94 4.64
CA GLN A 97 -5.13 15.26 3.58
C GLN A 97 -4.45 13.93 3.27
N SER A 98 -5.07 12.83 3.67
CA SER A 98 -4.77 11.54 3.07
C SER A 98 -5.10 11.66 1.58
N LYS A 99 -4.07 11.56 0.73
CA LYS A 99 -4.25 11.73 -0.72
C LYS A 99 -5.14 10.65 -1.33
N TRP A 100 -5.31 9.53 -0.60
CA TRP A 100 -6.08 8.39 -1.07
C TRP A 100 -6.72 7.62 0.10
N PRO A 101 -7.92 7.99 0.56
CA PRO A 101 -8.62 7.18 1.54
C PRO A 101 -9.10 5.87 0.86
N PRO A 102 -8.72 4.70 1.36
CA PRO A 102 -9.19 3.43 0.80
C PRO A 102 -10.69 3.27 1.01
N VAL A 103 -11.38 2.67 0.05
CA VAL A 103 -12.80 2.33 0.16
C VAL A 103 -12.93 1.01 0.92
N LEU A 104 -13.41 1.04 2.15
CA LEU A 104 -13.61 -0.15 2.95
C LEU A 104 -14.74 -1.02 2.38
N TRP A 105 -14.56 -2.35 2.47
CA TRP A 105 -15.55 -3.29 1.96
C TRP A 105 -15.71 -4.50 2.87
N CYS A 106 -16.87 -5.17 2.75
CA CYS A 106 -17.15 -6.46 3.38
C CYS A 106 -18.01 -7.32 2.45
N GLY A 107 -17.78 -8.62 2.50
CA GLY A 107 -18.57 -9.63 1.77
C GLY A 107 -18.54 -9.46 0.25
N ASP A 108 -19.49 -10.13 -0.39
CA ASP A 108 -19.55 -10.25 -1.85
C ASP A 108 -19.84 -8.94 -2.61
N ALA A 109 -20.27 -7.89 -1.92
CA ALA A 109 -20.56 -6.60 -2.55
C ALA A 109 -19.33 -5.99 -3.27
N VAL A 110 -18.12 -6.36 -2.88
CA VAL A 110 -16.89 -5.91 -3.52
C VAL A 110 -16.75 -6.44 -4.95
N ALA A 111 -17.29 -7.63 -5.25
CA ALA A 111 -17.15 -8.28 -6.56
C ALA A 111 -17.68 -7.44 -7.73
N THR A 112 -18.67 -6.57 -7.47
CA THR A 112 -19.25 -5.67 -8.50
C THR A 112 -18.55 -4.33 -8.59
N LYS A 113 -17.61 -4.03 -7.70
CA LYS A 113 -16.93 -2.73 -7.59
C LYS A 113 -15.49 -2.78 -8.09
N ILE A 114 -14.82 -3.91 -7.92
CA ILE A 114 -13.43 -4.09 -8.33
C ILE A 114 -13.30 -4.15 -9.85
N ALA A 115 -12.14 -3.73 -10.36
CA ALA A 115 -11.83 -3.89 -11.77
C ALA A 115 -11.79 -5.37 -12.14
N ARG A 116 -12.45 -5.69 -13.26
CA ARG A 116 -12.36 -6.98 -13.91
C ARG A 116 -12.24 -6.77 -15.41
N ILE A 117 -11.05 -6.97 -15.94
CA ILE A 117 -10.70 -6.67 -17.34
C ILE A 117 -9.94 -7.84 -17.98
N SER A 118 -9.84 -7.85 -19.30
CA SER A 118 -9.03 -8.85 -20.00
C SER A 118 -7.53 -8.52 -19.92
N ALA A 119 -6.68 -9.55 -20.02
CA ALA A 119 -5.23 -9.39 -20.14
C ALA A 119 -4.83 -8.47 -21.30
N LYS A 120 -5.55 -8.60 -22.43
CA LYS A 120 -5.34 -7.73 -23.61
C LYS A 120 -5.61 -6.26 -23.31
N GLU A 121 -6.69 -5.96 -22.58
CA GLU A 121 -7.02 -4.58 -22.18
C GLU A 121 -5.97 -4.06 -21.19
N PHE A 122 -5.54 -4.85 -20.22
CA PHE A 122 -4.51 -4.46 -19.26
C PHE A 122 -3.18 -4.12 -19.94
N VAL A 123 -2.69 -4.99 -20.83
CA VAL A 123 -1.35 -4.86 -21.44
C VAL A 123 -1.29 -3.78 -22.51
N ASN A 124 -2.37 -3.60 -23.29
CA ASN A 124 -2.34 -2.75 -24.50
C ASN A 124 -3.12 -1.44 -24.39
N ASN A 125 -3.76 -1.15 -23.25
CA ASN A 125 -4.57 0.05 -23.07
C ASN A 125 -4.30 0.71 -21.73
N ILE A 126 -3.74 1.92 -21.75
CA ILE A 126 -3.43 2.72 -20.56
C ILE A 126 -4.64 2.94 -19.64
N GLU A 127 -5.84 3.09 -20.21
CA GLU A 127 -7.07 3.25 -19.41
C GLU A 127 -7.48 1.92 -18.73
N GLY A 128 -7.21 0.78 -19.38
CA GLY A 128 -7.36 -0.55 -18.76
C GLY A 128 -6.37 -0.73 -17.60
N GLU A 129 -5.12 -0.36 -17.83
CA GLU A 129 -4.08 -0.37 -16.78
C GLU A 129 -4.49 0.51 -15.59
N LYS A 130 -4.91 1.76 -15.85
CA LYS A 130 -5.41 2.68 -14.80
C LYS A 130 -6.57 2.11 -14.01
N LYS A 131 -7.53 1.44 -14.65
CA LYS A 131 -8.65 0.79 -13.94
C LYS A 131 -8.19 -0.25 -12.93
N VAL A 132 -7.19 -1.06 -13.28
CA VAL A 132 -6.62 -2.07 -12.38
C VAL A 132 -5.94 -1.39 -11.19
N PHE A 133 -5.08 -0.41 -11.44
CA PHE A 133 -4.39 0.31 -10.37
C PHE A 133 -5.35 1.12 -9.49
N GLN A 134 -6.40 1.73 -10.07
CA GLN A 134 -7.45 2.40 -9.31
C GLN A 134 -8.17 1.41 -8.38
N SER A 135 -8.49 0.21 -8.87
CA SER A 135 -9.12 -0.83 -8.06
C SER A 135 -8.22 -1.33 -6.93
N LEU A 136 -6.92 -1.48 -7.19
CA LEU A 136 -5.93 -1.82 -6.16
C LEU A 136 -5.81 -0.72 -5.10
N LEU A 137 -5.85 0.54 -5.48
CA LEU A 137 -5.83 1.67 -4.56
C LEU A 137 -7.11 1.77 -3.73
N ASP A 138 -8.28 1.65 -4.37
CA ASP A 138 -9.58 1.79 -3.72
C ASP A 138 -9.93 0.60 -2.84
N TYR A 139 -9.83 -0.61 -3.39
CA TYR A 139 -10.35 -1.84 -2.78
C TYR A 139 -9.25 -2.82 -2.37
N GLY A 140 -8.02 -2.61 -2.78
CA GLY A 140 -6.90 -3.51 -2.54
C GLY A 140 -6.93 -4.78 -3.40
N ILE A 141 -7.76 -4.85 -4.45
CA ILE A 141 -7.94 -6.07 -5.24
C ILE A 141 -8.38 -5.76 -6.67
N ALA A 142 -7.93 -6.57 -7.64
CA ALA A 142 -8.34 -6.50 -9.03
C ALA A 142 -8.28 -7.89 -9.69
N VAL A 143 -9.10 -8.11 -10.70
CA VAL A 143 -9.16 -9.36 -11.49
C VAL A 143 -8.77 -9.09 -12.93
N ILE A 144 -7.91 -9.93 -13.48
CA ILE A 144 -7.52 -9.92 -14.89
C ILE A 144 -7.91 -11.27 -15.50
N ASP A 145 -8.85 -11.24 -16.43
CA ASP A 145 -9.35 -12.40 -17.13
C ASP A 145 -8.57 -12.67 -18.43
N GLN A 146 -8.74 -13.88 -18.98
CA GLN A 146 -8.18 -14.28 -20.26
C GLN A 146 -6.64 -14.22 -20.30
N VAL A 147 -5.99 -14.42 -19.16
CA VAL A 147 -4.54 -14.64 -19.11
C VAL A 147 -4.29 -16.07 -19.56
N GLU A 148 -3.38 -16.28 -20.52
CA GLU A 148 -2.99 -17.64 -20.90
C GLU A 148 -2.50 -18.39 -19.65
N PRO A 149 -2.97 -19.65 -19.39
CA PRO A 149 -2.68 -20.34 -18.14
C PRO A 149 -1.24 -20.92 -18.11
N THR A 150 -0.26 -20.04 -18.29
CA THR A 150 1.18 -20.32 -18.27
C THR A 150 1.88 -19.40 -17.28
N MET A 151 3.08 -19.78 -16.86
CA MET A 151 3.90 -18.95 -15.97
C MET A 151 4.42 -17.71 -16.71
N GLU A 152 4.76 -17.86 -17.97
CA GLU A 152 5.27 -16.78 -18.83
C GLU A 152 4.22 -15.67 -19.02
N ALA A 153 2.97 -16.05 -19.30
CA ALA A 153 1.89 -15.07 -19.42
C ALA A 153 1.55 -14.40 -18.07
N THR A 154 1.70 -15.14 -16.96
CA THR A 154 1.57 -14.56 -15.61
C THR A 154 2.65 -13.52 -15.35
N GLU A 155 3.90 -13.82 -15.73
CA GLU A 155 5.03 -12.90 -15.54
C GLU A 155 4.83 -11.59 -16.33
N VAL A 156 4.29 -11.65 -17.55
CA VAL A 156 3.96 -10.45 -18.33
C VAL A 156 3.01 -9.53 -17.56
N ILE A 157 2.00 -10.09 -16.91
CA ILE A 157 1.09 -9.29 -16.06
C ILE A 157 1.82 -8.73 -14.84
N CYS A 158 2.66 -9.53 -14.18
CA CYS A 158 3.46 -9.07 -13.03
C CYS A 158 4.38 -7.90 -13.41
N GLN A 159 5.01 -7.94 -14.58
CA GLN A 159 5.84 -6.85 -15.10
C GLN A 159 5.01 -5.56 -15.30
N GLY A 160 3.78 -5.68 -15.81
CA GLY A 160 2.85 -4.55 -15.92
C GLY A 160 2.41 -3.97 -14.56
N LEU A 161 2.34 -4.80 -13.53
CA LEU A 161 1.95 -4.38 -12.17
C LEU A 161 3.09 -3.73 -11.36
N GLY A 162 4.32 -3.72 -11.86
CA GLY A 162 5.49 -3.11 -11.20
C GLY A 162 6.72 -4.02 -11.17
N GLY A 163 6.63 -5.25 -11.67
CA GLY A 163 7.74 -6.19 -11.74
C GLY A 163 7.60 -7.39 -10.79
N VAL A 164 8.60 -8.24 -10.82
CA VAL A 164 8.66 -9.46 -10.01
C VAL A 164 9.59 -9.23 -8.83
N GLN A 165 9.07 -9.38 -7.62
CA GLN A 165 9.88 -9.36 -6.39
C GLN A 165 10.50 -10.74 -6.15
N HIS A 166 11.82 -10.83 -6.20
CA HIS A 166 12.54 -12.04 -5.84
C HIS A 166 12.60 -12.20 -4.32
N THR A 167 12.18 -13.37 -3.84
CA THR A 167 12.22 -13.76 -2.44
C THR A 167 12.91 -15.12 -2.30
N MET A 168 12.97 -15.66 -1.10
CA MET A 168 13.46 -17.03 -0.87
C MET A 168 12.62 -18.11 -1.61
N PHE A 169 11.40 -17.78 -2.04
CA PHE A 169 10.54 -18.64 -2.86
C PHE A 169 10.77 -18.49 -4.37
N GLY A 170 11.77 -17.69 -4.76
CA GLY A 170 12.02 -17.31 -6.15
C GLY A 170 11.28 -16.03 -6.56
N GLY A 171 11.29 -15.71 -7.84
CA GLY A 171 10.54 -14.60 -8.42
C GLY A 171 9.14 -15.05 -8.83
N MET A 172 9.06 -16.02 -9.73
CA MET A 172 7.80 -16.70 -10.06
C MET A 172 7.73 -18.01 -9.29
N TRP A 173 6.59 -18.32 -8.71
CA TRP A 173 6.38 -19.55 -7.96
C TRP A 173 5.15 -20.31 -8.46
N LYS A 174 5.12 -21.62 -8.17
CA LYS A 174 4.03 -22.52 -8.51
C LYS A 174 3.61 -23.28 -7.27
N VAL A 175 2.35 -23.16 -6.92
CA VAL A 175 1.74 -23.89 -5.79
C VAL A 175 0.84 -24.99 -6.31
N SER A 176 1.17 -26.21 -5.93
CA SER A 176 0.37 -27.41 -6.16
C SER A 176 0.44 -28.27 -4.90
N THR A 177 -0.46 -29.21 -4.72
CA THR A 177 -0.33 -30.18 -3.62
C THR A 177 0.96 -30.95 -3.74
N ASN A 178 1.90 -30.73 -2.84
CA ASN A 178 3.19 -31.41 -2.80
C ASN A 178 3.63 -31.59 -1.34
N PRO A 179 3.72 -32.83 -0.84
CA PRO A 179 4.08 -33.10 0.55
C PRO A 179 5.58 -32.83 0.87
N ASP A 180 6.40 -32.60 -0.14
CA ASP A 180 7.85 -32.36 0.05
C ASP A 180 8.18 -30.93 0.52
N TYR A 181 7.20 -30.01 0.47
CA TYR A 181 7.38 -28.64 0.95
C TYR A 181 6.86 -28.47 2.37
N ALA A 182 7.64 -27.80 3.20
CA ALA A 182 7.32 -27.54 4.61
C ALA A 182 6.34 -26.37 4.85
N ASP A 183 5.45 -26.08 3.90
CA ASP A 183 4.49 -24.99 3.95
C ASP A 183 3.06 -25.51 3.74
N THR A 184 2.12 -24.96 4.54
CA THR A 184 0.68 -25.31 4.48
C THR A 184 0.02 -24.92 3.15
N ALA A 185 0.59 -23.99 2.38
CA ALA A 185 0.15 -23.64 1.04
C ALA A 185 0.13 -24.84 0.08
N TYR A 186 1.05 -25.80 0.26
CA TYR A 186 1.18 -27.00 -0.56
C TYR A 186 0.27 -28.17 -0.12
N THR A 187 -0.65 -27.92 0.79
CA THR A 187 -1.65 -28.88 1.23
C THR A 187 -2.99 -28.66 0.54
N ASN A 188 -3.93 -29.60 0.71
CA ASN A 188 -5.31 -29.48 0.21
C ASN A 188 -6.33 -29.12 1.30
N ILE A 189 -5.88 -28.85 2.52
CA ILE A 189 -6.72 -28.43 3.64
C ILE A 189 -7.13 -26.96 3.53
N ILE A 190 -8.09 -26.58 4.36
CA ILE A 190 -8.49 -25.18 4.49
C ILE A 190 -7.31 -24.32 4.99
N LEU A 191 -7.12 -23.17 4.37
CA LEU A 191 -6.24 -22.12 4.87
C LEU A 191 -7.09 -20.96 5.37
N LYS A 192 -6.89 -20.59 6.62
CA LYS A 192 -7.57 -19.46 7.25
C LYS A 192 -6.97 -18.12 6.77
N GLN A 193 -7.72 -17.04 6.98
CA GLN A 193 -7.36 -15.70 6.56
C GLN A 193 -6.01 -15.25 7.11
N HIS A 194 -5.10 -14.82 6.23
CA HIS A 194 -3.76 -14.35 6.57
C HIS A 194 -3.23 -13.35 5.52
N THR A 195 -2.20 -12.62 5.88
CA THR A 195 -1.31 -11.92 4.97
C THR A 195 0.00 -12.67 4.87
N ASP A 196 0.61 -12.70 3.69
CA ASP A 196 1.89 -13.38 3.47
C ASP A 196 3.09 -12.59 4.00
N ASN A 197 4.18 -13.32 4.20
CA ASN A 197 5.50 -12.78 4.54
C ASN A 197 5.53 -11.98 5.85
N SER A 198 4.72 -12.36 6.83
CA SER A 198 4.69 -11.69 8.14
C SER A 198 6.04 -11.73 8.87
N TYR A 199 6.94 -12.61 8.48
CA TYR A 199 8.31 -12.77 8.98
C TYR A 199 9.37 -11.99 8.17
N PHE A 200 9.00 -11.31 7.08
CA PHE A 200 9.91 -10.41 6.35
C PHE A 200 9.90 -9.01 6.93
N THR A 201 11.05 -8.36 6.94
CA THR A 201 11.16 -6.92 7.20
C THR A 201 10.50 -6.10 6.10
N GLU A 202 10.56 -6.59 4.87
CA GLU A 202 9.95 -6.01 3.68
C GLU A 202 8.98 -7.02 3.04
N PRO A 203 7.75 -7.12 3.56
CA PRO A 203 6.76 -8.04 3.03
C PRO A 203 6.32 -7.63 1.62
N ALA A 204 5.79 -8.59 0.88
CA ALA A 204 5.25 -8.36 -0.46
C ALA A 204 4.21 -7.23 -0.47
N GLY A 205 4.30 -6.33 -1.44
CA GLY A 205 3.32 -5.27 -1.65
C GLY A 205 2.05 -5.80 -2.28
N LEU A 206 2.15 -6.37 -3.50
CA LEU A 206 1.07 -7.14 -4.10
C LEU A 206 1.41 -8.61 -4.08
N GLN A 207 0.37 -9.43 -4.00
CA GLN A 207 0.41 -10.85 -4.28
C GLN A 207 -0.46 -11.15 -5.48
N ILE A 208 0.05 -12.01 -6.36
CA ILE A 208 -0.63 -12.39 -7.59
C ILE A 208 -0.93 -13.89 -7.54
N PHE A 209 -2.19 -14.25 -7.76
CA PHE A 209 -2.63 -15.62 -7.96
C PHE A 209 -3.19 -15.78 -9.36
N HIS A 210 -2.64 -16.72 -10.11
CA HIS A 210 -3.15 -17.15 -11.40
C HIS A 210 -3.40 -18.65 -11.40
N CYS A 211 -4.64 -19.07 -11.64
CA CYS A 211 -4.97 -20.47 -11.79
C CYS A 211 -4.53 -20.97 -13.17
N THR A 212 -3.63 -21.94 -13.20
CA THR A 212 -3.19 -22.57 -14.44
C THR A 212 -3.86 -23.92 -14.66
N GLU A 213 -4.28 -24.60 -13.60
CA GLU A 213 -5.02 -25.87 -13.70
C GLU A 213 -5.94 -26.07 -12.51
N HIS A 214 -7.18 -26.50 -12.77
CA HIS A 214 -8.10 -26.97 -11.73
C HIS A 214 -9.02 -28.04 -12.34
N THR A 215 -8.68 -29.30 -12.12
CA THR A 215 -9.36 -30.43 -12.75
C THR A 215 -9.76 -31.50 -11.75
N ASN A 216 -10.84 -32.23 -12.06
CA ASN A 216 -11.32 -33.40 -11.33
C ASN A 216 -11.54 -33.18 -9.82
N GLY A 217 -12.00 -31.99 -9.42
CA GLY A 217 -12.15 -31.66 -8.01
C GLY A 217 -13.23 -30.62 -7.68
N THR A 218 -13.49 -30.50 -6.40
CA THR A 218 -14.42 -29.55 -5.79
C THR A 218 -13.69 -28.68 -4.77
N GLY A 219 -14.29 -27.55 -4.36
CA GLY A 219 -13.68 -26.62 -3.40
C GLY A 219 -12.56 -25.79 -4.02
N GLY A 220 -11.65 -25.32 -3.18
CA GLY A 220 -10.48 -24.51 -3.57
C GLY A 220 -10.84 -23.08 -3.93
N GLU A 221 -11.99 -22.57 -3.48
CA GLU A 221 -12.33 -21.17 -3.57
C GLU A 221 -11.32 -20.35 -2.78
N ASN A 222 -10.78 -19.30 -3.39
CA ASN A 222 -10.01 -18.30 -2.67
C ASN A 222 -10.97 -17.41 -1.88
N VAL A 223 -10.61 -17.12 -0.65
CA VAL A 223 -11.41 -16.33 0.29
C VAL A 223 -10.64 -15.09 0.66
N PHE A 224 -11.26 -13.92 0.56
CA PHE A 224 -10.61 -12.63 0.80
C PHE A 224 -11.38 -11.83 1.85
N THR A 225 -10.67 -11.07 2.67
CA THR A 225 -11.22 -10.15 3.67
C THR A 225 -10.48 -8.84 3.66
N ASP A 226 -11.21 -7.71 3.69
CA ASP A 226 -10.60 -6.40 3.86
C ASP A 226 -10.11 -6.23 5.31
N GLY A 227 -8.81 -6.33 5.52
CA GLY A 227 -8.20 -6.17 6.83
C GLY A 227 -8.39 -4.78 7.43
N PHE A 228 -8.51 -3.74 6.59
CA PHE A 228 -8.76 -2.38 7.06
C PHE A 228 -10.18 -2.24 7.59
N TYR A 229 -11.16 -2.80 6.88
CA TYR A 229 -12.54 -2.87 7.38
C TYR A 229 -12.62 -3.60 8.72
N ALA A 230 -12.01 -4.78 8.82
CA ALA A 230 -12.01 -5.58 10.04
C ALA A 230 -11.33 -4.84 11.21
N ALA A 231 -10.21 -4.18 10.97
CA ALA A 231 -9.52 -3.39 12.00
C ALA A 231 -10.33 -2.16 12.43
N MET A 232 -11.06 -1.51 11.51
CA MET A 232 -11.97 -0.42 11.88
C MET A 232 -13.16 -0.92 12.71
N LYS A 233 -13.70 -2.11 12.42
CA LYS A 233 -14.72 -2.76 13.26
C LYS A 233 -14.18 -3.09 14.66
N LEU A 234 -12.98 -3.61 14.74
CA LEU A 234 -12.31 -3.81 16.04
C LEU A 234 -12.16 -2.48 16.81
N LYS A 235 -11.78 -1.40 16.13
CA LYS A 235 -11.66 -0.07 16.75
C LYS A 235 -12.98 0.44 17.31
N GLU A 236 -14.09 0.21 16.58
CA GLU A 236 -15.43 0.61 17.00
C GLU A 236 -15.95 -0.21 18.21
N GLU A 237 -15.79 -1.53 18.18
CA GLU A 237 -16.39 -2.44 19.14
C GLU A 237 -15.46 -2.80 20.31
N HIS A 238 -14.13 -2.77 20.10
CA HIS A 238 -13.10 -3.14 21.06
C HIS A 238 -11.90 -2.18 20.99
N PRO A 239 -12.05 -0.89 21.30
CA PRO A 239 -11.02 0.13 21.10
C PRO A 239 -9.71 -0.15 21.85
N GLU A 240 -9.76 -0.76 23.04
CA GLU A 240 -8.57 -1.15 23.80
C GLU A 240 -7.76 -2.25 23.09
N ASP A 241 -8.44 -3.21 22.46
CA ASP A 241 -7.79 -4.27 21.70
C ASP A 241 -7.17 -3.72 20.40
N PHE A 242 -7.85 -2.79 19.74
CA PHE A 242 -7.28 -2.08 18.60
C PHE A 242 -6.01 -1.33 19.00
N GLU A 243 -6.07 -0.52 20.07
CA GLU A 243 -4.91 0.22 20.56
C GLU A 243 -3.75 -0.72 20.93
N PHE A 244 -4.03 -1.83 21.61
CA PHE A 244 -3.03 -2.83 21.93
C PHE A 244 -2.35 -3.39 20.67
N LEU A 245 -3.12 -3.78 19.64
CA LEU A 245 -2.60 -4.36 18.40
C LEU A 245 -1.88 -3.34 17.50
N THR A 246 -2.02 -2.03 17.76
CA THR A 246 -1.22 -0.99 17.07
C THR A 246 0.13 -0.74 17.72
N LYS A 247 0.35 -1.20 18.96
CA LYS A 247 1.55 -0.92 19.74
C LYS A 247 2.37 -2.16 20.09
N PHE A 248 1.69 -3.30 20.29
CA PHE A 248 2.33 -4.54 20.68
C PHE A 248 2.94 -5.25 19.48
N GLU A 249 4.25 -5.44 19.51
CA GLU A 249 4.97 -6.14 18.45
C GLU A 249 4.79 -7.65 18.56
N ILE A 250 4.32 -8.26 17.48
CA ILE A 250 4.18 -9.70 17.35
C ILE A 250 5.30 -10.23 16.47
N GLU A 251 6.05 -11.16 17.04
CA GLU A 251 7.11 -11.83 16.33
C GLU A 251 6.55 -12.95 15.44
N ALA A 252 6.93 -12.92 14.16
CA ALA A 252 6.69 -13.98 13.20
C ALA A 252 8.02 -14.57 12.73
N GLN A 253 8.01 -15.87 12.40
CA GLN A 253 9.20 -16.57 11.92
C GLN A 253 8.84 -17.59 10.83
N TYR A 254 9.82 -17.85 9.97
CA TYR A 254 9.85 -18.98 9.05
C TYR A 254 11.17 -19.72 9.23
N ILE A 255 11.11 -21.02 9.45
CA ILE A 255 12.29 -21.88 9.58
C ILE A 255 12.08 -23.07 8.64
N GLY A 256 12.84 -23.14 7.58
CA GLY A 256 12.74 -24.20 6.57
C GLY A 256 13.58 -23.93 5.34
N ASP A 257 13.84 -24.93 4.53
CA ASP A 257 14.49 -24.83 3.23
C ASP A 257 15.83 -24.07 3.25
N GLY A 258 16.58 -24.16 4.36
CA GLY A 258 17.86 -23.47 4.55
C GLY A 258 17.72 -21.99 4.94
N HIS A 259 16.52 -21.52 5.23
CA HIS A 259 16.22 -20.14 5.64
C HIS A 259 15.73 -20.03 7.07
N PHE A 260 16.09 -18.94 7.72
CA PHE A 260 15.53 -18.50 9.00
C PHE A 260 15.19 -17.01 8.92
N GLN A 261 13.94 -16.73 8.60
CA GLN A 261 13.39 -15.38 8.55
C GLN A 261 12.65 -15.08 9.86
N LYS A 262 12.82 -13.86 10.37
CA LYS A 262 12.19 -13.44 11.61
C LYS A 262 11.99 -11.93 11.62
N HIS A 263 10.80 -11.49 12.00
CA HIS A 263 10.49 -10.06 12.11
C HIS A 263 9.44 -9.80 13.18
N SER A 264 9.62 -8.67 13.90
CA SER A 264 8.68 -8.19 14.91
C SER A 264 8.05 -6.87 14.45
N ALA A 265 6.74 -6.79 14.49
CA ALA A 265 6.00 -5.56 14.24
C ALA A 265 4.57 -5.67 14.79
N PRO A 266 3.85 -4.55 14.98
CA PRO A 266 2.43 -4.56 15.31
C PRO A 266 1.58 -5.23 14.23
N VAL A 267 0.46 -5.86 14.64
CA VAL A 267 -0.53 -6.43 13.69
C VAL A 267 -1.18 -5.34 12.87
N ILE A 268 -1.54 -4.23 13.51
CA ILE A 268 -2.16 -3.07 12.86
C ILE A 268 -1.12 -1.94 12.86
N GLN A 269 -0.60 -1.60 11.69
CA GLN A 269 0.33 -0.49 11.57
C GLN A 269 -0.38 0.76 11.07
N LEU A 270 -0.08 1.89 11.72
CA LEU A 270 -0.64 3.19 11.38
C LEU A 270 0.40 4.07 10.69
N ASP A 271 -0.07 5.00 9.88
CA ASP A 271 0.74 6.11 9.36
C ASP A 271 0.83 7.26 10.38
N ALA A 272 1.57 8.32 10.03
CA ALA A 272 1.73 9.50 10.88
C ALA A 272 0.42 10.26 11.18
N PHE A 273 -0.66 9.96 10.46
CA PHE A 273 -1.99 10.55 10.62
C PHE A 273 -2.99 9.62 11.31
N ASN A 274 -2.51 8.49 11.84
CA ASN A 274 -3.31 7.42 12.44
C ASN A 274 -4.27 6.70 11.47
N ASN A 275 -3.99 6.73 10.16
CA ASN A 275 -4.67 5.87 9.21
C ASN A 275 -4.02 4.49 9.20
N ILE A 276 -4.83 3.45 9.00
CA ILE A 276 -4.30 2.09 8.86
C ILE A 276 -3.52 2.00 7.55
N LYS A 277 -2.26 1.59 7.62
CA LYS A 277 -1.38 1.42 6.46
C LYS A 277 -0.99 -0.03 6.16
N HIS A 278 -1.09 -0.92 7.17
CA HIS A 278 -0.72 -2.31 7.01
C HIS A 278 -1.41 -3.19 8.08
N ILE A 279 -1.96 -4.31 7.64
CA ILE A 279 -2.39 -5.42 8.49
C ILE A 279 -1.41 -6.57 8.30
N ARG A 280 -0.69 -6.92 9.36
CA ARG A 280 0.30 -7.99 9.38
C ARG A 280 -0.22 -9.14 10.24
N PHE A 281 -0.90 -10.09 9.62
CA PHE A 281 -1.57 -11.17 10.34
C PHE A 281 -1.39 -12.51 9.64
N ASN A 282 -0.67 -13.41 10.29
CA ASN A 282 -0.61 -14.81 9.90
C ASN A 282 -0.54 -15.68 11.17
N SER A 283 -1.57 -16.49 11.37
CA SER A 283 -1.63 -17.36 12.55
C SER A 283 -0.66 -18.53 12.50
N TYR A 284 -0.19 -18.90 11.31
CA TYR A 284 0.71 -20.05 11.11
C TYR A 284 2.17 -19.69 11.39
N ASP A 285 2.56 -18.44 11.16
CA ASP A 285 3.95 -17.96 11.23
C ASP A 285 4.33 -17.39 12.60
N ARG A 286 3.44 -17.44 13.60
CA ARG A 286 3.71 -16.85 14.91
C ARG A 286 4.87 -17.58 15.61
N SER A 287 5.90 -16.81 15.97
CA SER A 287 6.99 -17.27 16.80
C SER A 287 6.54 -17.53 18.25
N PRO A 288 7.17 -18.44 19.00
CA PRO A 288 7.05 -18.44 20.44
C PRO A 288 7.45 -17.09 21.03
N MET A 289 6.61 -16.53 21.90
CA MET A 289 6.79 -15.19 22.44
C MET A 289 6.84 -15.20 23.96
N THR A 290 7.57 -14.23 24.52
CA THR A 290 7.55 -13.92 25.96
C THR A 290 6.72 -12.67 26.22
N PHE A 291 6.13 -12.57 27.39
CA PHE A 291 5.30 -11.46 27.84
C PHE A 291 5.86 -10.89 29.14
N LYS A 292 5.67 -9.61 29.39
CA LYS A 292 6.11 -8.95 30.64
C LYS A 292 5.39 -9.52 31.87
N ASN A 293 4.12 -9.91 31.70
CA ASN A 293 3.29 -10.44 32.78
C ASN A 293 2.05 -11.16 32.22
N SER A 294 1.29 -11.80 33.11
CA SER A 294 0.08 -12.54 32.76
C SER A 294 -1.00 -11.66 32.13
N GLN A 295 -1.11 -10.39 32.53
CA GLN A 295 -2.12 -9.48 32.01
C GLN A 295 -1.83 -9.16 30.52
N GLU A 296 -0.59 -8.86 30.19
CA GLU A 296 -0.19 -8.61 28.79
C GLU A 296 -0.44 -9.85 27.91
N CYS A 297 -0.07 -11.03 28.41
CA CYS A 297 -0.35 -12.29 27.72
C CYS A 297 -1.85 -12.49 27.45
N ARG A 298 -2.71 -12.28 28.44
CA ARG A 298 -4.16 -12.41 28.30
C ARG A 298 -4.72 -11.38 27.33
N THR A 299 -4.26 -10.12 27.39
CA THR A 299 -4.67 -9.04 26.48
C THR A 299 -4.28 -9.39 25.05
N TYR A 300 -3.07 -9.86 24.81
CA TYR A 300 -2.61 -10.32 23.50
C TYR A 300 -3.56 -11.35 22.88
N TYR A 301 -3.84 -12.45 23.59
CA TYR A 301 -4.68 -13.51 23.05
C TYR A 301 -6.14 -13.06 22.88
N ARG A 302 -6.67 -12.19 23.76
CA ARG A 302 -8.01 -11.61 23.62
C ARG A 302 -8.08 -10.73 22.36
N ALA A 303 -7.19 -9.78 22.23
CA ALA A 303 -7.17 -8.82 21.14
C ALA A 303 -7.00 -9.51 19.78
N LEU A 304 -6.06 -10.46 19.71
CA LEU A 304 -5.82 -11.22 18.47
C LEU A 304 -7.02 -12.08 18.07
N ARG A 305 -7.71 -12.72 19.05
CA ARG A 305 -8.93 -13.49 18.78
C ARG A 305 -10.08 -12.60 18.35
N ASN A 306 -10.25 -11.41 18.96
CA ASN A 306 -11.30 -10.48 18.57
C ASN A 306 -11.08 -10.00 17.13
N LEU A 307 -9.88 -9.65 16.75
CA LEU A 307 -9.56 -9.28 15.35
C LEU A 307 -9.81 -10.47 14.40
N ALA A 308 -9.33 -11.67 14.75
CA ALA A 308 -9.51 -12.86 13.91
C ALA A 308 -10.98 -13.23 13.67
N ARG A 309 -11.88 -12.92 14.60
CA ARG A 309 -13.33 -13.15 14.40
C ARG A 309 -13.87 -12.34 13.22
N TYR A 310 -13.43 -11.09 13.04
CA TYR A 310 -13.85 -10.28 11.89
C TYR A 310 -13.28 -10.83 10.58
N PHE A 311 -12.07 -11.39 10.59
CA PHE A 311 -11.48 -12.02 9.40
C PHE A 311 -12.20 -13.30 9.00
N GLU A 312 -12.62 -14.07 9.98
CA GLU A 312 -13.25 -15.39 9.77
C GLU A 312 -14.78 -15.35 9.68
N ASP A 313 -15.42 -14.18 9.90
CA ASP A 313 -16.86 -14.04 9.72
C ASP A 313 -17.20 -14.16 8.22
N PRO A 314 -17.99 -15.17 7.80
CA PRO A 314 -18.35 -15.32 6.38
C PRO A 314 -19.04 -14.10 5.77
N LYS A 315 -19.69 -13.26 6.58
CA LYS A 315 -20.34 -12.03 6.11
C LYS A 315 -19.32 -10.98 5.64
N ASN A 316 -18.09 -11.02 6.16
CA ASN A 316 -17.02 -10.11 5.80
C ASN A 316 -16.17 -10.64 4.63
N GLN A 317 -16.36 -11.90 4.25
CA GLN A 317 -15.56 -12.59 3.26
C GLN A 317 -16.15 -12.50 1.86
N TRP A 318 -15.31 -12.27 0.87
CA TRP A 318 -15.59 -12.49 -0.52
C TRP A 318 -14.93 -13.78 -1.00
N GLN A 319 -15.66 -14.61 -1.72
CA GLN A 319 -15.16 -15.88 -2.24
C GLN A 319 -15.19 -15.89 -3.76
N ILE A 320 -14.12 -16.39 -4.35
CA ILE A 320 -14.00 -16.57 -5.80
C ILE A 320 -13.31 -17.90 -6.12
N LYS A 321 -13.90 -18.66 -7.02
CA LYS A 321 -13.23 -19.83 -7.58
C LYS A 321 -12.39 -19.41 -8.78
N LEU A 322 -11.07 -19.42 -8.62
CA LEU A 322 -10.16 -19.19 -9.72
C LEU A 322 -10.20 -20.40 -10.67
N ARG A 323 -10.40 -20.10 -11.94
CA ARG A 323 -10.34 -21.08 -13.04
C ARG A 323 -9.14 -20.74 -13.93
N PRO A 324 -8.65 -21.69 -14.74
CA PRO A 324 -7.59 -21.40 -15.70
C PRO A 324 -7.88 -20.14 -16.52
N GLY A 325 -6.93 -19.23 -16.56
CA GLY A 325 -7.06 -17.93 -17.24
C GLY A 325 -7.58 -16.79 -16.38
N ILE A 326 -7.89 -17.02 -15.10
CA ILE A 326 -8.26 -15.96 -14.15
C ILE A 326 -7.06 -15.67 -13.25
N LEU A 327 -6.56 -14.43 -13.33
CA LEU A 327 -5.51 -13.89 -12.48
C LEU A 327 -6.11 -12.87 -11.53
N LEU A 328 -5.66 -12.90 -10.29
CA LEU A 328 -6.07 -11.98 -9.24
C LEU A 328 -4.84 -11.33 -8.63
N ALA A 329 -4.86 -10.00 -8.55
CA ALA A 329 -3.85 -9.19 -7.87
C ALA A 329 -4.47 -8.52 -6.65
N PHE A 330 -3.78 -8.56 -5.51
CA PHE A 330 -4.28 -7.93 -4.29
C PHE A 330 -3.16 -7.35 -3.42
N ASP A 331 -3.48 -6.26 -2.71
CA ASP A 331 -2.60 -5.57 -1.77
C ASP A 331 -2.45 -6.40 -0.50
N ASN A 332 -1.32 -7.07 -0.35
CA ASN A 332 -0.99 -7.90 0.79
C ASN A 332 -0.80 -7.11 2.11
N PHE A 333 -0.70 -5.78 2.02
CA PHE A 333 -0.72 -4.90 3.20
C PHE A 333 -2.12 -4.68 3.76
N ARG A 334 -3.17 -5.04 2.99
CA ARG A 334 -4.55 -4.75 3.32
C ARG A 334 -5.45 -5.98 3.30
N VAL A 335 -5.38 -6.76 2.22
CA VAL A 335 -6.31 -7.84 1.92
C VAL A 335 -5.77 -9.16 2.46
N LEU A 336 -6.48 -9.72 3.44
CA LEU A 336 -6.20 -11.08 3.87
C LEU A 336 -6.77 -12.06 2.86
N HIS A 337 -6.11 -13.18 2.74
CA HIS A 337 -6.53 -14.26 1.88
C HIS A 337 -6.49 -15.61 2.58
N GLY A 338 -7.29 -16.52 2.06
CA GLY A 338 -7.38 -17.90 2.50
C GLY A 338 -7.92 -18.77 1.39
N ARG A 339 -8.22 -20.01 1.72
CA ARG A 339 -8.70 -20.99 0.74
C ARG A 339 -9.55 -22.04 1.42
N THR A 340 -10.67 -22.40 0.80
CA THR A 340 -11.45 -23.58 1.21
C THR A 340 -10.65 -24.87 0.92
N ALA A 341 -10.95 -25.95 1.64
CA ALA A 341 -10.40 -27.26 1.30
C ALA A 341 -10.81 -27.66 -0.11
N PHE A 342 -9.99 -28.48 -0.78
CA PHE A 342 -10.28 -28.90 -2.13
C PHE A 342 -9.89 -30.37 -2.39
N THR A 343 -10.43 -30.89 -3.46
CA THR A 343 -10.06 -32.18 -4.04
C THR A 343 -9.58 -31.99 -5.49
N GLY A 344 -9.01 -33.02 -6.07
CA GLY A 344 -8.52 -32.97 -7.44
C GLY A 344 -7.19 -32.22 -7.57
N LYS A 345 -6.83 -31.93 -8.82
CA LYS A 345 -5.58 -31.25 -9.13
C LYS A 345 -5.82 -29.74 -9.26
N ARG A 346 -5.12 -28.94 -8.46
CA ARG A 346 -5.18 -27.50 -8.49
C ARG A 346 -3.76 -26.93 -8.54
N ILE A 347 -3.49 -26.13 -9.56
CA ILE A 347 -2.22 -25.47 -9.71
C ILE A 347 -2.44 -23.96 -9.82
N LEU A 348 -1.82 -23.22 -8.94
CA LEU A 348 -1.66 -21.78 -9.05
C LEU A 348 -0.21 -21.46 -9.39
N CYS A 349 0.01 -20.51 -10.25
CA CYS A 349 1.26 -19.79 -10.33
C CYS A 349 1.05 -18.35 -9.89
N GLY A 350 2.11 -17.67 -9.52
CA GLY A 350 2.05 -16.29 -9.12
C GLY A 350 3.41 -15.72 -8.80
N SER A 351 3.38 -14.55 -8.22
CA SER A 351 4.54 -13.78 -7.83
C SER A 351 4.15 -12.81 -6.74
N TYR A 352 5.17 -12.19 -6.17
CA TYR A 352 5.04 -10.97 -5.39
C TYR A 352 5.50 -9.77 -6.22
N VAL A 353 4.94 -8.60 -5.93
CA VAL A 353 5.41 -7.30 -6.44
C VAL A 353 5.74 -6.43 -5.24
N SER A 354 6.87 -5.74 -5.27
CA SER A 354 7.24 -4.88 -4.15
C SER A 354 6.26 -3.73 -3.97
N ARG A 355 6.09 -3.27 -2.72
CA ARG A 355 5.20 -2.13 -2.46
C ARG A 355 5.68 -0.86 -3.14
N SER A 356 6.98 -0.66 -3.21
CA SER A 356 7.57 0.51 -3.88
C SER A 356 7.24 0.53 -5.36
N ASP A 357 7.37 -0.60 -6.04
CA ASP A 357 7.27 -0.68 -7.50
C ASP A 357 5.83 -0.49 -8.00
N TRP A 358 4.85 -1.16 -7.36
CA TRP A 358 3.46 -0.96 -7.78
C TRP A 358 2.92 0.43 -7.44
N LEU A 359 3.38 1.05 -6.33
CA LEU A 359 3.02 2.43 -6.00
C LEU A 359 3.73 3.44 -6.93
N ASP A 360 4.97 3.15 -7.36
CA ASP A 360 5.64 3.94 -8.38
C ASP A 360 4.84 3.93 -9.68
N LYS A 361 4.41 2.75 -10.12
CA LYS A 361 3.57 2.61 -11.32
C LYS A 361 2.25 3.37 -11.18
N ALA A 362 1.57 3.30 -10.03
CA ALA A 362 0.37 4.09 -9.78
C ALA A 362 0.61 5.61 -9.88
N ARG A 363 1.77 6.09 -9.38
CA ARG A 363 2.17 7.51 -9.52
C ARG A 363 2.45 7.91 -10.96
N THR A 364 3.16 7.07 -11.72
CA THR A 364 3.45 7.34 -13.14
C THR A 364 2.18 7.37 -13.99
N LEU A 365 1.14 6.64 -13.59
CA LEU A 365 -0.19 6.68 -14.19
C LEU A 365 -1.02 7.90 -13.75
N GLY A 366 -0.51 8.73 -12.81
CA GLY A 366 -1.18 9.92 -12.30
C GLY A 366 -2.32 9.65 -11.32
N LEU A 367 -2.33 8.49 -10.67
CA LEU A 367 -3.38 8.06 -9.74
C LEU A 367 -3.09 8.42 -8.27
N LEU A 368 -1.84 8.79 -7.95
CA LEU A 368 -1.38 9.18 -6.62
C LEU A 368 -0.67 10.53 -6.62
#